data_4143757be61294c241a0d2447b7c0f65
#
_entry.id   4143757be61294c241a0d2447b7c0f65
#
_cell.length_a   1.000
_cell.length_b   1.000
_cell.length_c   1.000
_cell.angle_alpha   90.00
_cell.angle_beta   90.00
_cell.angle_gamma   90.00
#
_symmetry.space_group_name_H-M   'P 1'
#
loop_
_entity.id
_entity.type
_entity.pdbx_description
1 polymer ?
#
loop_
_entity_poly.entity_id
_entity_poly.type
_entity_poly.pdbx_seq_one_letter_code
_entity_poly.pdbx_strand_id
1 'polypeptide(L)'
;MICINDSDKPKRVSQSEWITKGKIYTVVEVVKMNLQNNKLGYRLKEVQLSDQSFPYEFYSAERFGIVRGILKMNGEEKVYAEELDLHI
;
A
#
# COMPACT_ATOMS: atom_id res chain seq x y z
N MET A 1 7.03 -3.01 1.40
CA MET A 1 5.75 -3.51 0.90
C MET A 1 5.56 -3.17 -0.56
N ILE A 2 4.91 -4.02 -1.31
CA ILE A 2 4.54 -3.74 -2.69
C ILE A 2 3.02 -3.58 -2.78
N CYS A 3 2.55 -2.63 -3.57
CA CYS A 3 1.12 -2.45 -3.80
C CYS A 3 0.59 -3.58 -4.69
N ILE A 4 -0.41 -4.31 -4.20
CA ILE A 4 -1.05 -5.40 -4.93
C ILE A 4 -2.46 -5.03 -5.42
N ASN A 5 -3.01 -3.94 -4.92
CA ASN A 5 -4.36 -3.50 -5.30
C ASN A 5 -4.44 -1.97 -5.25
N ASP A 6 -4.57 -1.35 -6.42
CA ASP A 6 -4.74 0.09 -6.55
C ASP A 6 -6.15 0.48 -7.05
N SER A 7 -7.08 -0.46 -7.02
CA SER A 7 -8.46 -0.23 -7.47
C SER A 7 -9.27 0.62 -6.50
N ASP A 8 -10.37 1.15 -6.98
CA ASP A 8 -11.37 1.86 -6.16
C ASP A 8 -10.82 3.09 -5.45
N LYS A 9 -10.00 3.87 -6.15
CA LYS A 9 -9.50 5.13 -5.61
C LYS A 9 -10.68 6.03 -5.23
N PRO A 10 -10.71 6.54 -3.96
CA PRO A 10 -11.74 7.52 -3.59
C PRO A 10 -11.64 8.77 -4.45
N LYS A 11 -12.77 9.37 -4.76
CA LYS A 11 -12.82 10.58 -5.61
C LYS A 11 -12.05 11.75 -5.00
N ARG A 12 -12.00 11.83 -3.68
CA ARG A 12 -11.30 12.91 -2.96
C ARG A 12 -9.79 12.78 -3.04
N VAL A 13 -9.28 11.59 -3.32
CA VAL A 13 -7.84 11.35 -3.42
C VAL A 13 -7.41 11.61 -4.86
N SER A 14 -6.46 12.53 -5.04
CA SER A 14 -5.91 12.80 -6.37
C SER A 14 -5.03 11.65 -6.84
N GLN A 15 -4.87 11.51 -8.14
CA GLN A 15 -4.02 10.46 -8.70
C GLN A 15 -2.57 10.59 -8.23
N SER A 16 -2.10 11.80 -7.98
CA SER A 16 -0.75 12.05 -7.48
C SER A 16 -0.52 11.56 -6.04
N GLU A 17 -1.60 11.39 -5.28
CA GLU A 17 -1.56 10.88 -3.90
C GLU A 17 -2.00 9.43 -3.81
N TRP A 18 -2.23 8.78 -4.93
CA TRP A 18 -2.68 7.40 -4.96
C TRP A 18 -1.51 6.43 -5.20
N ILE A 19 -1.69 5.23 -4.69
CA ILE A 19 -0.71 4.16 -4.87
C ILE A 19 -0.85 3.52 -6.25
N THR A 20 0.20 2.85 -6.69
CA THR A 20 0.23 2.19 -7.99
C THR A 20 0.57 0.71 -7.81
N LYS A 21 -0.27 -0.15 -8.35
CA LYS A 21 -0.03 -1.59 -8.32
C LYS A 21 1.32 -1.93 -8.93
N GLY A 22 2.08 -2.76 -8.23
CA GLY A 22 3.41 -3.18 -8.66
C GLY A 22 4.54 -2.29 -8.15
N LYS A 23 4.24 -1.11 -7.59
CA LYS A 23 5.26 -0.26 -6.98
C LYS A 23 5.57 -0.70 -5.55
N ILE A 24 6.83 -0.50 -5.16
CA ILE A 24 7.31 -0.78 -3.80
C ILE A 24 7.22 0.51 -2.99
N TYR A 25 6.70 0.39 -1.77
CA TYR A 25 6.53 1.50 -0.85
C TYR A 25 7.14 1.17 0.50
N THR A 26 7.65 2.22 1.16
CA THR A 26 8.18 2.12 2.53
C THR A 26 7.10 2.51 3.51
N VAL A 27 6.72 1.58 4.40
CA VAL A 27 5.74 1.85 5.45
C VAL A 27 6.47 2.54 6.60
N VAL A 28 6.02 3.74 6.95
CA VAL A 28 6.63 4.52 8.04
C VAL A 28 5.76 4.54 9.30
N GLU A 29 4.49 4.19 9.17
CA GLU A 29 3.58 4.11 10.32
C GLU A 29 2.50 3.09 10.04
N VAL A 30 2.18 2.29 11.05
CA VAL A 30 1.06 1.35 11.01
C VAL A 30 0.06 1.77 12.08
N VAL A 31 -1.19 1.95 11.67
CA VAL A 31 -2.26 2.36 12.58
C VAL A 31 -3.43 1.40 12.50
N LYS A 32 -4.18 1.33 13.59
CA LYS A 32 -5.42 0.57 13.65
C LYS A 32 -6.56 1.53 13.37
N MET A 33 -7.28 1.30 12.26
CA MET A 33 -8.38 2.15 11.83
C MET A 33 -9.68 1.71 12.50
N ASN A 34 -9.99 2.30 13.65
CA ASN A 34 -11.13 1.89 14.47
C ASN A 34 -12.47 2.02 13.74
N LEU A 35 -12.61 3.03 12.89
CA LEU A 35 -13.85 3.26 12.15
C LEU A 35 -14.01 2.32 10.95
N GLN A 36 -13.02 1.47 10.68
CA GLN A 36 -13.03 0.51 9.58
C GLN A 36 -12.83 -0.91 10.11
N ASN A 37 -13.58 -1.28 11.14
CA ASN A 37 -13.56 -2.61 11.74
C ASN A 37 -12.17 -3.02 12.24
N ASN A 38 -11.40 -2.06 12.76
CA ASN A 38 -10.06 -2.30 13.28
C ASN A 38 -9.06 -2.81 12.24
N LYS A 39 -9.29 -2.52 10.97
CA LYS A 39 -8.33 -2.83 9.92
C LYS A 39 -7.06 -2.01 10.09
N LEU A 40 -5.94 -2.56 9.63
CA LEU A 40 -4.68 -1.83 9.65
C LEU A 40 -4.60 -0.84 8.49
N GLY A 41 -4.02 0.33 8.77
CA GLY A 41 -3.72 1.33 7.78
C GLY A 41 -2.23 1.66 7.77
N TYR A 42 -1.71 2.03 6.61
CA TYR A 42 -0.31 2.37 6.43
C TYR A 42 -0.16 3.83 6.03
N ARG A 43 0.84 4.48 6.64
CA ARG A 43 1.39 5.73 6.14
C ARG A 43 2.68 5.40 5.41
N LEU A 44 2.84 5.97 4.22
CA LEU A 44 3.96 5.64 3.33
C LEU A 44 4.93 6.81 3.22
N LYS A 45 6.19 6.49 2.92
CA LYS A 45 7.23 7.50 2.73
C LYS A 45 7.12 8.17 1.37
N GLU A 46 6.89 7.39 0.31
CA GLU A 46 6.97 7.85 -1.07
C GLU A 46 5.76 8.64 -1.54
N VAL A 47 4.61 8.38 -0.92
CA VAL A 47 3.36 9.06 -1.26
C VAL A 47 2.55 9.25 0.00
N GLN A 48 1.95 10.42 0.17
CA GLN A 48 1.20 10.76 1.38
C GLN A 48 -0.12 11.42 1.02
N LEU A 49 -1.12 11.17 1.85
CA LEU A 49 -2.42 11.80 1.73
C LEU A 49 -2.37 13.17 2.41
N SER A 50 -2.72 14.22 1.67
CA SER A 50 -2.77 15.58 2.18
C SER A 50 -4.13 15.89 2.79
N ASP A 51 -4.28 17.10 3.35
CA ASP A 51 -5.54 17.59 3.88
C ASP A 51 -6.66 17.61 2.82
N GLN A 52 -6.30 17.73 1.56
CA GLN A 52 -7.26 17.70 0.45
C GLN A 52 -7.92 16.33 0.30
N SER A 53 -7.30 15.30 0.81
CA SER A 53 -7.84 13.93 0.79
C SER A 53 -8.66 13.59 2.03
N PHE A 54 -8.86 14.53 2.94
CA PHE A 54 -9.69 14.32 4.12
C PHE A 54 -11.06 13.74 3.74
N PRO A 55 -11.60 12.73 4.43
CA PRO A 55 -11.13 12.17 5.73
C PRO A 55 -10.11 11.04 5.60
N TYR A 56 -9.55 10.79 4.44
CA TYR A 56 -8.62 9.68 4.24
C TYR A 56 -7.21 10.09 4.68
N GLU A 57 -6.66 9.38 5.65
CA GLU A 57 -5.34 9.66 6.21
C GLU A 57 -4.36 8.51 6.03
N PHE A 58 -4.86 7.30 5.76
CA PHE A 58 -4.06 6.09 5.68
C PHE A 58 -4.49 5.24 4.49
N TYR A 59 -3.55 4.46 3.96
CA TYR A 59 -3.86 3.44 2.96
C TYR A 59 -4.15 2.12 3.67
N SER A 60 -5.16 1.40 3.22
CA SER A 60 -5.48 0.09 3.81
C SER A 60 -4.33 -0.89 3.61
N ALA A 61 -3.93 -1.56 4.68
CA ALA A 61 -2.87 -2.57 4.63
C ALA A 61 -3.20 -3.71 3.67
N GLU A 62 -4.48 -3.97 3.42
CA GLU A 62 -4.93 -5.01 2.50
C GLU A 62 -4.51 -4.75 1.05
N ARG A 63 -4.11 -3.53 0.73
CA ARG A 63 -3.67 -3.16 -0.62
C ARG A 63 -2.20 -3.51 -0.86
N PHE A 64 -1.52 -4.07 0.13
CA PHE A 64 -0.08 -4.30 0.08
C PHE A 64 0.27 -5.75 0.40
N GLY A 65 1.37 -6.20 -0.15
CA GLY A 65 1.95 -7.49 0.15
C GLY A 65 3.41 -7.36 0.58
N ILE A 66 3.95 -8.44 1.11
CA ILE A 66 5.36 -8.50 1.46
C ILE A 66 6.18 -8.79 0.21
N VAL A 67 7.27 -8.03 0.03
CA VAL A 67 8.26 -8.34 -0.99
C VAL A 67 9.08 -9.53 -0.47
N ARG A 68 8.94 -10.69 -1.11
CA ARG A 68 9.60 -11.92 -0.65
C ARG A 68 10.87 -12.26 -1.38
N GLY A 69 11.10 -11.65 -2.53
CA GLY A 69 12.28 -11.97 -3.26
C GLY A 69 12.54 -11.08 -4.45
N ILE A 70 13.77 -11.10 -4.89
CA ILE A 70 14.20 -10.46 -6.11
C ILE A 70 14.63 -11.59 -7.04
N LEU A 71 13.90 -11.74 -8.14
CA LEU A 71 14.24 -12.70 -9.16
C LEU A 71 15.13 -12.03 -10.20
N LYS A 72 16.32 -12.58 -10.41
CA LYS A 72 17.18 -12.17 -11.51
C LYS A 72 17.01 -13.15 -12.65
N MET A 73 16.40 -12.69 -13.72
CA MET A 73 16.26 -13.46 -14.95
C MET A 73 16.86 -12.67 -16.10
N ASN A 74 17.79 -13.28 -16.80
CA ASN A 74 18.45 -12.63 -17.95
C ASN A 74 19.08 -11.28 -17.62
N GLY A 75 19.62 -11.14 -16.40
CA GLY A 75 20.22 -9.90 -15.95
C GLY A 75 19.24 -8.85 -15.42
N GLU A 76 17.95 -9.14 -15.44
CA GLU A 76 16.93 -8.26 -14.90
C GLU A 76 16.49 -8.69 -13.51
N GLU A 77 16.31 -7.71 -12.64
CA GLU A 77 15.74 -7.95 -11.33
C GLU A 77 14.22 -7.80 -11.41
N LYS A 78 13.51 -8.84 -11.01
CA LYS A 78 12.06 -8.78 -10.87
C LYS A 78 11.69 -8.96 -9.42
N VAL A 79 10.90 -8.03 -8.92
CA VAL A 79 10.35 -8.09 -7.57
C VAL A 79 8.94 -8.63 -7.66
N TYR A 80 8.64 -9.62 -6.86
CA TYR A 80 7.28 -10.13 -6.73
C TYR A 80 6.84 -10.12 -5.28
N ALA A 81 5.55 -10.03 -5.05
CA ALA A 81 4.98 -10.03 -3.72
C ALA A 81 3.94 -11.12 -3.59
N GLU A 82 3.85 -11.65 -2.38
CA GLU A 82 2.73 -12.46 -1.96
C GLU A 82 1.86 -11.64 -1.02
N GLU A 83 0.57 -11.89 -1.04
CA GLU A 83 -0.29 -11.33 -0.02
C GLU A 83 0.17 -11.81 1.34
N LEU A 84 0.12 -10.89 2.31
CA LEU A 84 0.33 -11.27 3.69
C LEU A 84 -0.74 -12.27 4.07
N ASP A 85 -0.32 -13.50 4.29
CA ASP A 85 -1.21 -14.53 4.81
C ASP A 85 -1.36 -14.31 6.32
N LEU A 86 -2.25 -13.41 6.65
CA LEU A 86 -2.57 -13.08 8.04
C LEU A 86 -3.69 -13.95 8.59
N HIS A 87 -4.00 -15.02 7.91
CA HIS A 87 -5.12 -15.90 8.28
C HIS A 87 -4.73 -16.87 9.36
N ILE A 88 -3.90 -16.44 10.14
CA ILE A 88 -3.55 -17.28 11.26
C ILE A 88 -4.39 -16.86 12.44
#